data_9111cf51ef66704b610b4ecccd133e55
#
_entry.id   9111cf51ef66704b610b4ecccd133e55
#
_cell.length_a   1.000
_cell.length_b   1.000
_cell.length_c   1.000
_cell.angle_alpha   90.00
_cell.angle_beta   90.00
_cell.angle_gamma   90.00
#
_symmetry.space_group_name_H-M   'P 1'
#
loop_
_entity.id
_entity.type
_entity.pdbx_description
1 polymer ?
#
loop_
_entity_poly.entity_id
_entity_poly.type
_entity_poly.pdbx_seq_one_letter_code
_entity_poly.pdbx_strand_id
1 'polypeptide(L)'
;MFNQIKTSKENKEVVSRITTKLRLGAENVIARIAIGYSISKNKKLDINNVKDSSGKTYTYKILLGEYDRVYIAMICQLYGIHKSDPDLAKYIKLHLDDGLDQLAEEDYNSINQMFL
;
A
#
# COMPACT_ATOMS: atom_id res chain seq x y z
N MET A 1 14.71 -11.51 -1.61
CA MET A 1 13.78 -10.38 -1.50
C MET A 1 12.92 -10.32 -2.76
N PHE A 2 11.71 -9.80 -2.69
CA PHE A 2 10.85 -9.70 -3.85
C PHE A 2 11.37 -8.69 -4.88
N ASN A 3 10.99 -8.85 -6.15
CA ASN A 3 11.40 -7.96 -7.23
C ASN A 3 10.41 -6.83 -7.46
N GLN A 4 9.12 -7.13 -7.38
CA GLN A 4 8.07 -6.16 -7.64
C GLN A 4 6.78 -6.53 -6.92
N ILE A 5 5.92 -5.54 -6.74
CA ILE A 5 4.57 -5.69 -6.19
C ILE A 5 3.62 -4.96 -7.14
N LYS A 6 2.47 -5.57 -7.39
CA LYS A 6 1.41 -4.98 -8.23
C LYS A 6 0.16 -4.74 -7.39
N THR A 7 -0.41 -3.55 -7.55
CA THR A 7 -1.69 -3.25 -6.91
C THR A 7 -2.83 -3.99 -7.59
N SER A 8 -4.01 -3.97 -6.99
CA SER A 8 -5.23 -4.37 -7.68
C SER A 8 -5.49 -3.42 -8.85
N LYS A 9 -6.29 -3.88 -9.82
CA LYS A 9 -6.69 -3.05 -10.96
C LYS A 9 -7.42 -1.80 -10.51
N GLU A 10 -8.31 -1.93 -9.53
CA GLU A 10 -9.05 -0.80 -8.96
C GLU A 10 -8.11 0.23 -8.36
N ASN A 11 -7.09 -0.21 -7.62
CA ASN A 11 -6.17 0.69 -6.93
C ASN A 11 -5.19 1.41 -7.85
N LYS A 12 -5.02 0.95 -9.08
CA LYS A 12 -4.24 1.69 -10.07
C LYS A 12 -4.83 3.09 -10.30
N GLU A 13 -6.15 3.18 -10.38
CA GLU A 13 -6.84 4.46 -10.54
C GLU A 13 -6.76 5.31 -9.28
N VAL A 14 -6.87 4.67 -8.11
CA VAL A 14 -6.73 5.36 -6.83
C VAL A 14 -5.36 6.02 -6.72
N VAL A 15 -4.30 5.31 -7.08
CA VAL A 15 -2.93 5.85 -7.07
C VAL A 15 -2.83 7.11 -7.94
N SER A 16 -3.30 7.03 -9.17
CA SER A 16 -3.23 8.17 -10.10
C SER A 16 -4.05 9.37 -9.61
N ARG A 17 -5.26 9.11 -9.16
CA ARG A 17 -6.18 10.16 -8.70
C ARG A 17 -5.64 10.90 -7.48
N ILE A 18 -5.21 10.18 -6.46
CA ILE A 18 -4.74 10.81 -5.23
C ILE A 18 -3.39 11.49 -5.45
N THR A 19 -2.50 10.90 -6.23
CA THR A 19 -1.22 11.51 -6.57
C THR A 19 -1.43 12.88 -7.23
N THR A 20 -2.33 12.95 -8.18
CA THR A 20 -2.67 14.19 -8.88
C THR A 20 -3.33 15.19 -7.94
N LYS A 21 -4.32 14.76 -7.18
CA LYS A 21 -5.09 15.62 -6.28
C LYS A 21 -4.21 16.27 -5.22
N LEU A 22 -3.32 15.51 -4.61
CA LEU A 22 -2.44 16.00 -3.54
C LEU A 22 -1.11 16.56 -4.07
N ARG A 23 -0.92 16.56 -5.39
CA ARG A 23 0.31 17.07 -6.03
C ARG A 23 1.58 16.41 -5.48
N LEU A 24 1.53 15.08 -5.32
CA LEU A 24 2.64 14.33 -4.73
C LEU A 24 3.82 14.12 -5.69
N GLY A 25 3.62 14.38 -6.98
CA GLY A 25 4.64 14.23 -8.00
C GLY A 25 4.75 12.81 -8.51
N ALA A 26 5.30 11.91 -7.71
CA ALA A 26 5.51 10.52 -8.09
C ALA A 26 4.49 9.58 -7.43
N GLU A 27 4.03 8.57 -8.17
CA GLU A 27 3.03 7.62 -7.69
C GLU A 27 3.55 6.66 -6.61
N ASN A 28 4.88 6.56 -6.43
CA ASN A 28 5.45 5.78 -5.34
C ASN A 28 5.28 6.43 -3.97
N VAL A 29 5.06 7.73 -3.90
CA VAL A 29 4.86 8.45 -2.64
C VAL A 29 3.54 7.99 -1.99
N ILE A 30 2.44 8.00 -2.76
CA ILE A 30 1.15 7.56 -2.22
C ILE A 30 1.17 6.08 -1.83
N ALA A 31 1.91 5.26 -2.57
CA ALA A 31 2.04 3.84 -2.24
C ALA A 31 2.69 3.65 -0.87
N ARG A 32 3.77 4.35 -0.57
CA ARG A 32 4.41 4.29 0.74
C ARG A 32 3.50 4.80 1.86
N ILE A 33 2.81 5.90 1.61
CA ILE A 33 1.83 6.45 2.57
C ILE A 33 0.75 5.42 2.87
N ALA A 34 0.23 4.75 1.83
CA ALA A 34 -0.81 3.75 1.98
C ALA A 34 -0.36 2.57 2.84
N ILE A 35 0.84 2.04 2.57
CA ILE A 35 1.40 0.94 3.36
C ILE A 35 1.52 1.36 4.83
N GLY A 36 2.15 2.51 5.09
CA GLY A 36 2.35 3.01 6.45
C GLY A 36 1.04 3.26 7.18
N TYR A 37 0.07 3.84 6.48
CA TYR A 37 -1.24 4.12 7.04
C TYR A 37 -1.96 2.82 7.45
N SER A 38 -1.96 1.83 6.57
CA SER A 38 -2.57 0.53 6.86
C SER A 38 -1.90 -0.16 8.06
N ILE A 39 -0.56 -0.18 8.09
CA ILE A 39 0.17 -0.80 9.20
C ILE A 39 -0.10 -0.06 10.52
N SER A 40 -0.28 1.25 10.49
CA SER A 40 -0.53 2.06 11.68
C SER A 40 -1.81 1.68 12.42
N LYS A 41 -2.75 1.02 11.74
CA LYS A 41 -3.97 0.50 12.37
C LYS A 41 -3.71 -0.71 13.26
N ASN A 42 -2.49 -1.27 13.21
CA ASN A 42 -2.06 -2.41 14.01
C ASN A 42 -2.99 -3.63 13.88
N LYS A 43 -3.55 -3.82 12.69
CA LYS A 43 -4.50 -4.89 12.40
C LYS A 43 -3.87 -5.86 11.40
N LYS A 44 -3.85 -7.15 11.77
CA LYS A 44 -3.43 -8.20 10.84
C LYS A 44 -4.48 -8.41 9.77
N LEU A 45 -4.03 -8.51 8.52
CA LEU A 45 -4.89 -8.82 7.38
C LEU A 45 -4.72 -10.29 7.01
N ASP A 46 -5.78 -10.89 6.45
CA ASP A 46 -5.75 -12.28 6.05
C ASP A 46 -5.08 -12.41 4.69
N ILE A 47 -3.98 -13.16 4.64
CA ILE A 47 -3.20 -13.39 3.41
C ILE A 47 -4.04 -14.05 2.30
N ASN A 48 -5.12 -14.75 2.67
CA ASN A 48 -6.01 -15.37 1.70
C ASN A 48 -6.91 -14.35 0.99
N ASN A 49 -6.95 -13.12 1.47
CA ASN A 49 -7.75 -12.04 0.88
C ASN A 49 -6.93 -11.13 -0.03
N VAL A 50 -5.80 -11.61 -0.54
CA VAL A 50 -4.99 -10.85 -1.50
C VAL A 50 -5.81 -10.57 -2.74
N LYS A 51 -5.86 -9.29 -3.13
CA LYS A 51 -6.58 -8.84 -4.33
C LYS A 51 -5.82 -9.22 -5.60
N ASP A 52 -6.46 -9.00 -6.75
CA ASP A 52 -5.81 -9.20 -8.05
C ASP A 52 -4.53 -8.36 -8.18
N SER A 53 -3.70 -8.72 -9.14
CA SER A 53 -2.42 -8.05 -9.41
C SER A 53 -2.40 -7.46 -10.83
N SER A 54 -3.51 -6.81 -11.22
CA SER A 54 -3.68 -6.26 -12.57
C SER A 54 -3.54 -4.74 -12.64
N GLY A 55 -3.04 -4.13 -11.58
CA GLY A 55 -2.94 -2.68 -11.47
C GLY A 55 -1.53 -2.14 -11.71
N LYS A 56 -1.15 -1.18 -10.87
CA LYS A 56 0.15 -0.50 -10.96
C LYS A 56 1.26 -1.42 -10.47
N THR A 57 2.35 -1.51 -11.25
CA THR A 57 3.55 -2.28 -10.89
C THR A 57 4.57 -1.37 -10.22
N TYR A 58 5.05 -1.79 -9.06
CA TYR A 58 6.16 -1.13 -8.35
C TYR A 58 7.32 -2.09 -8.21
N THR A 59 8.53 -1.66 -8.56
CA THR A 59 9.72 -2.41 -8.20
C THR A 59 10.00 -2.21 -6.71
N TYR A 60 10.72 -3.16 -6.10
CA TYR A 60 11.12 -3.08 -4.70
C TYR A 60 11.77 -1.72 -4.38
N LYS A 61 12.72 -1.34 -5.23
CA LYS A 61 13.52 -0.14 -5.01
C LYS A 61 12.69 1.15 -5.07
N ILE A 62 11.76 1.21 -6.02
CA ILE A 62 10.89 2.38 -6.18
C ILE A 62 9.83 2.42 -5.08
N LEU A 63 9.26 1.27 -4.73
CA LEU A 63 8.21 1.21 -3.72
C LEU A 63 8.74 1.59 -2.34
N LEU A 64 9.76 0.90 -1.87
CA LEU A 64 10.27 1.07 -0.50
C LEU A 64 11.46 2.01 -0.40
N GLY A 65 12.29 2.09 -1.45
CA GLY A 65 13.45 2.97 -1.51
C GLY A 65 14.40 2.75 -0.35
N GLU A 66 14.90 3.84 0.18
CA GLU A 66 15.81 3.83 1.34
C GLU A 66 15.10 3.50 2.66
N TYR A 67 13.75 3.42 2.66
CA TYR A 67 12.95 3.11 3.85
C TYR A 67 12.62 1.62 3.95
N ASP A 68 13.21 0.79 3.10
CA ASP A 68 12.89 -0.63 3.01
C ASP A 68 13.00 -1.36 4.34
N ARG A 69 14.05 -1.09 5.11
CA ARG A 69 14.27 -1.73 6.41
C ARG A 69 13.15 -1.43 7.40
N VAL A 70 12.64 -0.21 7.39
CA VAL A 70 11.57 0.22 8.28
C VAL A 70 10.27 -0.50 7.94
N TYR A 71 9.89 -0.50 6.66
CA TYR A 71 8.66 -1.15 6.22
C TYR A 71 8.69 -2.66 6.45
N ILE A 72 9.81 -3.30 6.12
CA ILE A 72 9.96 -4.74 6.31
C ILE A 72 9.91 -5.07 7.81
N ALA A 73 10.59 -4.29 8.65
CA ALA A 73 10.57 -4.51 10.10
C ALA A 73 9.15 -4.39 10.67
N MET A 74 8.38 -3.40 10.23
CA MET A 74 7.00 -3.24 10.68
C MET A 74 6.11 -4.42 10.30
N ILE A 75 6.24 -4.91 9.08
CA ILE A 75 5.48 -6.09 8.61
C ILE A 75 5.89 -7.32 9.41
N CYS A 76 7.19 -7.55 9.56
CA CYS A 76 7.70 -8.70 10.30
C CYS A 76 7.22 -8.70 11.75
N GLN A 77 7.23 -7.53 12.38
CA GLN A 77 6.76 -7.41 13.76
C GLN A 77 5.26 -7.67 13.88
N LEU A 78 4.47 -7.13 12.95
CA LEU A 78 3.02 -7.26 12.98
C LEU A 78 2.58 -8.74 12.84
N TYR A 79 3.24 -9.47 11.95
CA TYR A 79 2.86 -10.85 11.64
C TYR A 79 3.70 -11.91 12.36
N GLY A 80 4.74 -11.49 13.09
CA GLY A 80 5.63 -12.43 13.77
C GLY A 80 6.41 -13.31 12.79
N ILE A 81 6.85 -12.74 11.68
CA ILE A 81 7.59 -13.46 10.62
C ILE A 81 9.01 -12.91 10.49
N HIS A 82 9.88 -13.69 9.85
CA HIS A 82 11.25 -13.29 9.53
C HIS A 82 11.26 -12.60 8.15
N LYS A 83 12.23 -11.73 7.95
CA LYS A 83 12.40 -11.02 6.67
C LYS A 83 12.61 -11.92 5.46
N SER A 84 13.01 -13.18 5.68
CA SER A 84 13.17 -14.18 4.62
C SER A 84 11.90 -15.00 4.35
N ASP A 85 10.79 -14.67 5.03
CA ASP A 85 9.52 -15.36 4.82
C ASP A 85 9.10 -15.23 3.34
N PRO A 86 8.77 -16.33 2.68
CA PRO A 86 8.39 -16.29 1.25
C PRO A 86 7.12 -15.50 0.98
N ASP A 87 6.29 -15.27 1.99
CA ASP A 87 5.03 -14.51 1.86
C ASP A 87 5.18 -13.02 2.17
N LEU A 88 6.41 -12.56 2.44
CA LEU A 88 6.65 -11.16 2.79
C LEU A 88 6.03 -10.18 1.76
N ALA A 89 6.25 -10.45 0.48
CA ALA A 89 5.71 -9.61 -0.59
C ALA A 89 4.18 -9.57 -0.58
N LYS A 90 3.54 -10.70 -0.28
CA LYS A 90 2.07 -10.77 -0.18
C LYS A 90 1.54 -9.92 0.97
N TYR A 91 2.21 -9.94 2.13
CA TYR A 91 1.83 -9.11 3.25
C TYR A 91 1.98 -7.62 2.94
N ILE A 92 3.06 -7.25 2.26
CA ILE A 92 3.25 -5.85 1.85
C ILE A 92 2.14 -5.43 0.86
N LYS A 93 1.81 -6.29 -0.11
CA LYS A 93 0.72 -6.03 -1.05
C LYS A 93 -0.62 -5.88 -0.35
N LEU A 94 -0.91 -6.73 0.63
CA LEU A 94 -2.14 -6.62 1.42
C LEU A 94 -2.29 -5.23 2.03
N HIS A 95 -1.23 -4.74 2.67
CA HIS A 95 -1.26 -3.43 3.31
C HIS A 95 -1.26 -2.29 2.31
N LEU A 96 -0.60 -2.47 1.16
CA LEU A 96 -0.65 -1.48 0.09
C LEU A 96 -2.08 -1.30 -0.42
N ASP A 97 -2.74 -2.39 -0.78
CA ASP A 97 -4.12 -2.33 -1.29
C ASP A 97 -5.10 -1.89 -0.20
N ASP A 98 -4.94 -2.37 1.03
CA ASP A 98 -5.78 -1.95 2.15
C ASP A 98 -5.66 -0.45 2.41
N GLY A 99 -4.44 0.06 2.43
CA GLY A 99 -4.20 1.48 2.63
C GLY A 99 -4.76 2.34 1.51
N LEU A 100 -4.62 1.89 0.26
CA LEU A 100 -5.20 2.60 -0.88
C LEU A 100 -6.72 2.60 -0.82
N ASP A 101 -7.35 1.49 -0.43
CA ASP A 101 -8.79 1.42 -0.26
C ASP A 101 -9.27 2.42 0.79
N GLN A 102 -8.58 2.49 1.93
CA GLN A 102 -8.94 3.40 3.02
C GLN A 102 -8.75 4.87 2.61
N LEU A 103 -7.66 5.18 1.93
CA LEU A 103 -7.41 6.54 1.45
C LEU A 103 -8.43 6.96 0.40
N ALA A 104 -8.85 6.06 -0.46
CA ALA A 104 -9.90 6.32 -1.45
C ALA A 104 -11.23 6.63 -0.78
N GLU A 105 -11.57 5.90 0.27
CA GLU A 105 -12.80 6.12 1.03
C GLU A 105 -12.76 7.46 1.76
N GLU A 106 -11.65 7.81 2.38
CA GLU A 106 -11.49 9.11 3.06
C GLU A 106 -11.55 10.26 2.07
N ASP A 107 -10.94 10.12 0.91
CA ASP A 107 -10.99 11.12 -0.16
C ASP A 107 -12.42 11.37 -0.60
N TYR A 108 -13.19 10.30 -0.82
CA TYR A 108 -14.59 10.39 -1.19
C TYR A 108 -15.40 11.09 -0.10
N ASN A 109 -15.20 10.72 1.16
CA ASN A 109 -15.91 11.33 2.29
C ASN A 109 -15.58 12.81 2.44
N SER A 110 -14.34 13.19 2.25
CA SER A 110 -13.90 14.57 2.31
C SER A 110 -14.58 15.42 1.23
N ILE A 111 -14.68 14.89 0.02
CA ILE A 111 -15.38 15.57 -1.07
C ILE A 111 -16.85 15.76 -0.72
N ASN A 112 -17.51 14.72 -0.21
CA ASN A 112 -18.92 14.80 0.21
C ASN A 112 -19.12 15.86 1.28
N GLN A 113 -18.23 15.96 2.26
CA GLN A 113 -18.32 16.97 3.31
C GLN A 113 -18.18 18.38 2.78
N MET A 114 -17.41 18.58 1.72
CA MET A 114 -17.23 19.90 1.12
C MET A 114 -18.50 20.41 0.43
N PHE A 115 -19.37 19.52 -0.01
CA PHE A 115 -20.58 19.88 -0.74
C PHE A 115 -21.86 19.77 0.10
N LEU A 116 -21.73 19.35 1.35
CA LEU A 116 -22.82 19.32 2.30
C LEU A 116 -22.79 20.55 3.19
#